data_94d2dd3c98291fb2e0dae7bef63d8350
#
_entry.id   94d2dd3c98291fb2e0dae7bef63d8350
#
_cell.length_a   1.000
_cell.length_b   1.000
_cell.length_c   1.000
_cell.angle_alpha   90.00
_cell.angle_beta   90.00
_cell.angle_gamma   90.00
#
_symmetry.space_group_name_H-M   'P 1'
#
loop_
_entity.id
_entity.type
_entity.pdbx_description
1 polymer ?
#
loop_
_entity_poly.entity_id
_entity_poly.type
_entity_poly.pdbx_seq_one_letter_code
_entity_poly.pdbx_strand_id
1 'polypeptide(L)'
;MIGGGKSYAIDGAFHSAWSVILSPDAKVHAWTDDEAKTPLVWEKKHGQGKFVVDNFGIYERAVRGLYAASYSLMTSATAYPVINGTTFYLDDFPSPVPAGDATYIKRDYNMSISDFYTNIWWPDLLKLAETYGIKYTGGVIENYEDDTSGNVHSQKDVDRFKYFGKSLLANGGEISYHGYNHQPLTPKGVDYGDEFPTYKTWKDKKAMASAINELLRFTKELFPKGEKSIYIPPSNVLSKEGREVLREKFPEIKSIASNYFPGKFTYSQEFEVADDGMVEQPRIVSGASWDAYSKLTVFSELNMHYVTTHFLHPDDVMDEDRGAKLGWSKLYKDFQNEIESLYKVVPNIRRLTGSEMAGAVQRYAILTINQNRTDTGLELELGNFHNQAYVMIRLNEGEPGKVKGGKLEHLTGNLYLLEATSAKVSIEVK
;
A
#
# COMPACT_ATOMS: atom_id res chain seq x y z
N MET A 1 6.21 19.57 -1.98
CA MET A 1 6.02 18.16 -1.74
C MET A 1 4.61 17.74 -2.19
N ILE A 2 4.41 16.48 -2.51
CA ILE A 2 3.08 15.91 -2.79
C ILE A 2 2.24 16.01 -1.50
N GLY A 3 0.97 16.43 -1.61
CA GLY A 3 0.12 16.68 -0.45
C GLY A 3 0.39 18.00 0.29
N GLY A 4 1.31 18.84 -0.20
CA GLY A 4 1.57 20.16 0.38
C GLY A 4 0.36 21.10 0.33
N GLY A 5 0.38 22.16 1.16
CA GLY A 5 -0.71 23.12 1.30
C GLY A 5 -1.91 22.59 2.12
N LYS A 6 -1.71 21.51 2.90
CA LYS A 6 -2.70 20.92 3.81
C LYS A 6 -2.14 20.86 5.22
N SER A 7 -3.03 20.83 6.21
CA SER A 7 -2.71 20.53 7.60
C SER A 7 -2.95 19.07 7.88
N TYR A 8 -2.04 18.46 8.62
CA TYR A 8 -2.11 17.07 9.07
C TYR A 8 -2.04 17.05 10.59
N ALA A 9 -3.02 16.45 11.25
CA ALA A 9 -2.96 16.24 12.68
C ALA A 9 -1.93 15.17 13.01
N ILE A 10 -1.03 15.49 13.95
CA ILE A 10 -0.09 14.55 14.54
C ILE A 10 -0.39 14.56 16.02
N ASP A 11 -0.91 13.43 16.51
CA ASP A 11 -1.27 13.26 17.90
C ASP A 11 -0.25 12.34 18.58
N GLY A 12 0.59 12.96 19.43
CA GLY A 12 1.61 12.19 20.13
C GLY A 12 2.32 13.05 21.18
N ALA A 13 2.26 12.63 22.44
CA ALA A 13 2.83 13.36 23.58
C ALA A 13 4.35 13.60 23.47
N PHE A 14 5.06 12.82 22.64
CA PHE A 14 6.50 12.91 22.42
C PHE A 14 6.88 13.62 21.13
N HIS A 15 5.92 14.02 20.32
CA HIS A 15 6.15 14.78 19.11
C HIS A 15 6.38 16.24 19.50
N SER A 16 7.54 16.80 19.16
CA SER A 16 7.93 18.14 19.57
C SER A 16 8.73 18.87 18.50
N ALA A 17 8.71 20.17 18.55
CA ALA A 17 9.56 21.03 17.77
C ALA A 17 10.19 22.09 18.71
N TRP A 18 11.39 22.53 18.37
CA TRP A 18 12.04 23.63 19.05
C TRP A 18 11.38 24.97 18.67
N SER A 19 11.11 25.81 19.65
CA SER A 19 10.77 27.21 19.40
C SER A 19 12.02 27.94 18.89
N VAL A 20 11.99 28.39 17.64
CA VAL A 20 13.14 29.01 16.98
C VAL A 20 12.77 30.35 16.37
N ILE A 21 13.74 31.28 16.34
CA ILE A 21 13.62 32.53 15.60
C ILE A 21 14.55 32.43 14.40
N LEU A 22 13.96 32.46 13.21
CA LEU A 22 14.72 32.37 11.96
C LEU A 22 15.18 33.75 11.50
N SER A 23 16.32 33.80 10.81
CA SER A 23 16.75 34.98 10.08
C SER A 23 15.79 35.28 8.91
N PRO A 24 15.61 36.54 8.50
CA PRO A 24 14.65 36.96 7.48
C PRO A 24 14.87 36.30 6.10
N ASP A 25 16.08 35.81 5.84
CA ASP A 25 16.49 35.16 4.59
C ASP A 25 16.28 33.63 4.61
N ALA A 26 15.77 33.05 5.70
CA ALA A 26 15.38 31.66 5.77
C ALA A 26 14.04 31.45 5.06
N LYS A 27 13.95 30.40 4.21
CA LYS A 27 12.73 30.03 3.52
C LYS A 27 12.06 28.85 4.24
N VAL A 28 10.88 29.07 4.79
CA VAL A 28 10.11 28.06 5.52
C VAL A 28 9.24 27.26 4.53
N HIS A 29 9.26 25.93 4.66
CA HIS A 29 8.50 24.98 3.86
C HIS A 29 7.33 24.35 4.62
N ALA A 30 7.46 24.20 5.95
CA ALA A 30 6.42 23.68 6.82
C ALA A 30 6.47 24.36 8.19
N TRP A 31 5.32 24.49 8.84
CA TRP A 31 5.15 25.09 10.17
C TRP A 31 4.01 24.40 10.91
N THR A 32 3.94 24.63 12.23
CA THR A 32 2.78 24.20 13.03
C THR A 32 1.54 25.00 12.62
N ASP A 33 0.36 24.35 12.65
CA ASP A 33 -0.91 25.00 12.32
C ASP A 33 -1.61 25.52 13.59
N ASP A 34 -0.85 26.25 14.40
CA ASP A 34 -1.28 26.94 15.60
C ASP A 34 -0.92 28.44 15.52
N GLU A 35 -1.25 29.20 16.56
CA GLU A 35 -0.95 30.63 16.63
C GLU A 35 0.55 30.92 16.60
N ALA A 36 1.39 30.01 17.12
CA ALA A 36 2.83 30.17 17.20
C ALA A 36 3.51 30.08 15.84
N LYS A 37 2.92 29.35 14.87
CA LYS A 37 3.51 29.12 13.53
C LYS A 37 4.97 28.69 13.60
N THR A 38 5.29 27.78 14.53
CA THR A 38 6.67 27.29 14.71
C THR A 38 7.19 26.66 13.42
N PRO A 39 8.35 27.11 12.89
CA PRO A 39 8.93 26.51 11.70
C PRO A 39 9.30 25.04 11.94
N LEU A 40 8.86 24.16 11.07
CA LEU A 40 9.14 22.71 11.11
C LEU A 40 10.18 22.28 10.07
N VAL A 41 10.12 22.87 8.87
CA VAL A 41 11.10 22.62 7.81
C VAL A 41 11.47 23.95 7.17
N TRP A 42 12.77 24.26 7.10
CA TRP A 42 13.26 25.46 6.41
C TRP A 42 14.60 25.23 5.75
N GLU A 43 14.91 26.06 4.77
CA GLU A 43 16.24 26.15 4.17
C GLU A 43 16.86 27.51 4.34
N LYS A 44 18.18 27.56 4.41
CA LYS A 44 18.96 28.78 4.44
C LYS A 44 20.29 28.63 3.70
N LYS A 45 20.62 29.59 2.84
CA LYS A 45 21.95 29.68 2.22
C LYS A 45 22.97 30.13 3.25
N HIS A 46 24.17 29.56 3.21
CA HIS A 46 25.30 29.95 4.02
C HIS A 46 26.61 29.81 3.20
N GLY A 47 27.24 30.91 2.89
CA GLY A 47 28.36 30.91 1.96
C GLY A 47 27.96 30.37 0.58
N GLN A 48 28.69 29.37 0.09
CA GLN A 48 28.35 28.65 -1.15
C GLN A 48 27.46 27.43 -0.91
N GLY A 49 27.12 27.13 0.34
CA GLY A 49 26.30 26.00 0.71
C GLY A 49 24.88 26.37 1.13
N LYS A 50 24.12 25.34 1.50
CA LYS A 50 22.75 25.46 1.99
C LYS A 50 22.55 24.51 3.17
N PHE A 51 21.85 24.97 4.18
CA PHE A 51 21.29 24.13 5.24
C PHE A 51 19.81 23.88 4.96
N VAL A 52 19.37 22.65 5.14
CA VAL A 52 17.96 22.27 5.25
C VAL A 52 17.79 21.67 6.64
N VAL A 53 16.83 22.19 7.39
CA VAL A 53 16.61 21.82 8.79
C VAL A 53 15.22 21.24 8.94
N ASP A 54 15.15 20.06 9.53
CA ASP A 54 13.94 19.42 10.01
C ASP A 54 13.86 19.60 11.52
N ASN A 55 12.88 20.39 11.98
CA ASN A 55 12.67 20.76 13.38
C ASN A 55 11.41 20.05 13.94
N PHE A 56 11.36 18.75 13.78
CA PHE A 56 10.31 17.93 14.35
C PHE A 56 10.88 16.57 14.78
N GLY A 57 10.47 16.12 15.97
CA GLY A 57 11.02 14.96 16.64
C GLY A 57 10.27 13.66 16.33
N ILE A 58 9.76 13.47 15.11
CA ILE A 58 9.00 12.29 14.71
C ILE A 58 9.89 11.43 13.81
N TYR A 59 10.39 10.31 14.34
CA TYR A 59 11.29 9.39 13.62
C TYR A 59 10.61 8.05 13.35
N GLU A 60 9.41 8.11 12.78
CA GLU A 60 8.61 6.94 12.48
C GLU A 60 8.60 6.67 10.96
N ARG A 61 8.39 5.41 10.61
CA ARG A 61 8.25 4.97 9.22
C ARG A 61 7.20 5.78 8.47
N ALA A 62 6.08 6.05 9.11
CA ALA A 62 4.95 6.79 8.55
C ALA A 62 5.30 8.19 8.04
N VAL A 63 6.37 8.82 8.51
CA VAL A 63 6.73 10.20 8.15
C VAL A 63 8.05 10.32 7.38
N ARG A 64 8.69 9.21 7.03
CA ARG A 64 9.99 9.23 6.34
C ARG A 64 9.98 9.95 4.99
N GLY A 65 8.84 10.00 4.31
CA GLY A 65 8.71 10.77 3.07
C GLY A 65 8.78 12.29 3.26
N LEU A 66 8.52 12.80 4.47
CA LEU A 66 8.77 14.20 4.80
C LEU A 66 10.28 14.48 4.79
N TYR A 67 11.08 13.56 5.35
CA TYR A 67 12.54 13.66 5.30
C TYR A 67 13.10 13.48 3.88
N ALA A 68 12.52 12.58 3.06
CA ALA A 68 12.89 12.48 1.66
C ALA A 68 12.60 13.78 0.90
N ALA A 69 11.48 14.42 1.18
CA ALA A 69 11.13 15.71 0.58
C ALA A 69 12.06 16.85 1.02
N SER A 70 12.42 16.95 2.31
CA SER A 70 13.37 17.96 2.81
C SER A 70 14.79 17.70 2.30
N TYR A 71 15.26 16.45 2.35
CA TYR A 71 16.56 16.06 1.80
C TYR A 71 16.71 16.46 0.33
N SER A 72 15.66 16.30 -0.47
CA SER A 72 15.67 16.67 -1.89
C SER A 72 15.85 18.18 -2.15
N LEU A 73 15.75 19.03 -1.12
CA LEU A 73 16.02 20.47 -1.21
C LEU A 73 17.52 20.83 -1.13
N MET A 74 18.38 19.89 -0.71
CA MET A 74 19.78 20.18 -0.37
C MET A 74 20.64 20.57 -1.57
N THR A 75 20.38 19.99 -2.73
CA THR A 75 21.18 20.18 -3.95
C THR A 75 20.40 20.91 -5.04
N SER A 76 21.06 21.38 -6.10
CA SER A 76 20.41 22.03 -7.24
C SER A 76 19.45 21.11 -8.00
N ALA A 77 19.75 19.80 -8.01
CA ALA A 77 18.87 18.76 -8.55
C ALA A 77 19.05 17.46 -7.76
N THR A 78 17.95 16.75 -7.54
CA THR A 78 17.94 15.43 -6.87
C THR A 78 17.12 14.46 -7.69
N ALA A 79 17.64 13.24 -7.87
CA ALA A 79 16.91 12.12 -8.51
C ALA A 79 16.99 10.88 -7.62
N TYR A 80 15.86 10.21 -7.39
CA TYR A 80 15.79 8.96 -6.62
C TYR A 80 14.74 8.01 -7.19
N PRO A 81 14.94 6.66 -7.08
CA PRO A 81 14.01 5.69 -7.63
C PRO A 81 12.68 5.71 -6.85
N VAL A 82 11.59 5.45 -7.57
CA VAL A 82 10.25 5.29 -6.99
C VAL A 82 9.49 4.14 -7.67
N ILE A 83 8.45 3.63 -7.01
CA ILE A 83 7.66 2.49 -7.49
C ILE A 83 6.62 2.93 -8.53
N ASN A 84 5.95 4.05 -8.27
CA ASN A 84 4.81 4.57 -9.02
C ASN A 84 3.66 3.58 -9.11
N GLY A 85 2.85 3.48 -8.06
CA GLY A 85 1.69 2.59 -8.10
C GLY A 85 0.73 2.74 -6.94
N THR A 86 -0.51 2.34 -7.18
CA THR A 86 -1.54 2.17 -6.14
C THR A 86 -2.23 0.84 -6.32
N THR A 87 -2.50 0.14 -5.21
CA THR A 87 -3.22 -1.14 -5.15
C THR A 87 -4.30 -1.12 -4.09
N PHE A 88 -5.36 -1.89 -4.35
CA PHE A 88 -6.47 -2.09 -3.42
C PHE A 88 -6.71 -3.58 -3.22
N TYR A 89 -6.55 -4.04 -1.99
CA TYR A 89 -6.79 -5.42 -1.61
C TYR A 89 -8.18 -5.54 -0.98
N LEU A 90 -8.84 -6.65 -1.29
CA LEU A 90 -10.06 -7.09 -0.60
C LEU A 90 -9.69 -8.35 0.17
N ASP A 91 -9.46 -8.21 1.46
CA ASP A 91 -9.22 -9.34 2.35
C ASP A 91 -10.52 -10.13 2.52
N ASP A 92 -10.45 -11.38 2.96
CA ASP A 92 -11.62 -12.25 3.17
C ASP A 92 -12.53 -12.39 1.93
N PHE A 93 -11.98 -12.27 0.75
CA PHE A 93 -12.76 -12.28 -0.49
C PHE A 93 -13.04 -13.72 -0.98
N PRO A 94 -14.23 -14.04 -1.43
CA PRO A 94 -15.45 -13.23 -1.43
C PRO A 94 -16.28 -13.36 -0.14
N SER A 95 -15.68 -13.43 1.00
CA SER A 95 -16.16 -13.71 2.33
C SER A 95 -17.21 -14.85 2.42
N PRO A 96 -17.12 -15.82 3.30
CA PRO A 96 -18.31 -16.56 3.68
C PRO A 96 -19.25 -15.54 4.28
N VAL A 97 -20.15 -15.07 3.48
CA VAL A 97 -21.20 -14.16 3.94
C VAL A 97 -21.95 -14.95 5.03
N PRO A 98 -21.86 -14.56 6.32
CA PRO A 98 -22.64 -15.24 7.35
C PRO A 98 -24.10 -15.24 6.94
N ALA A 99 -24.81 -16.33 7.17
CA ALA A 99 -26.23 -16.34 6.97
C ALA A 99 -26.92 -15.45 8.03
N GLY A 100 -28.02 -14.80 7.66
CA GLY A 100 -28.83 -14.04 8.59
C GLY A 100 -28.75 -12.53 8.45
N ASP A 101 -29.03 -11.84 9.54
CA ASP A 101 -29.10 -10.37 9.63
C ASP A 101 -27.90 -9.82 10.41
N ALA A 102 -27.42 -8.64 10.01
CA ALA A 102 -26.47 -7.84 10.77
C ALA A 102 -27.12 -6.52 11.17
N THR A 103 -26.82 -6.04 12.36
CA THR A 103 -27.50 -4.90 12.99
C THR A 103 -27.59 -3.68 12.10
N TYR A 104 -26.47 -3.22 11.56
CA TYR A 104 -26.41 -1.99 10.78
C TYR A 104 -26.92 -2.18 9.36
N ILE A 105 -26.71 -3.34 8.74
CA ILE A 105 -27.28 -3.69 7.44
C ILE A 105 -28.81 -3.75 7.54
N LYS A 106 -29.34 -4.38 8.60
CA LYS A 106 -30.78 -4.45 8.83
C LYS A 106 -31.39 -3.09 9.09
N ARG A 107 -30.71 -2.26 9.90
CA ARG A 107 -31.15 -0.88 10.20
C ARG A 107 -31.31 -0.04 8.94
N ASP A 108 -30.30 -0.07 8.06
CA ASP A 108 -30.18 0.89 6.97
C ASP A 108 -30.82 0.41 5.65
N TYR A 109 -30.83 -0.90 5.43
CA TYR A 109 -31.27 -1.49 4.15
C TYR A 109 -32.43 -2.47 4.29
N ASN A 110 -32.73 -2.93 5.49
CA ASN A 110 -33.72 -4.00 5.75
C ASN A 110 -33.48 -5.27 4.91
N MET A 111 -32.21 -5.62 4.69
CA MET A 111 -31.75 -6.77 3.91
C MET A 111 -31.07 -7.81 4.79
N SER A 112 -30.98 -9.04 4.27
CA SER A 112 -30.03 -10.04 4.79
C SER A 112 -28.59 -9.61 4.44
N ILE A 113 -27.61 -10.21 5.13
CA ILE A 113 -26.20 -9.99 4.83
C ILE A 113 -25.90 -10.35 3.37
N SER A 114 -26.34 -11.51 2.91
CA SER A 114 -26.11 -11.99 1.55
C SER A 114 -26.70 -11.07 0.49
N ASP A 115 -27.94 -10.59 0.68
CA ASP A 115 -28.57 -9.65 -0.25
C ASP A 115 -27.84 -8.31 -0.30
N PHE A 116 -27.41 -7.82 0.85
CA PHE A 116 -26.66 -6.58 0.93
C PHE A 116 -25.33 -6.67 0.17
N TYR A 117 -24.53 -7.72 0.39
CA TYR A 117 -23.26 -7.88 -0.31
C TYR A 117 -23.45 -8.00 -1.83
N THR A 118 -24.47 -8.74 -2.25
CA THR A 118 -24.73 -8.98 -3.67
C THR A 118 -25.28 -7.74 -4.39
N ASN A 119 -26.17 -6.98 -3.72
CA ASN A 119 -26.95 -5.95 -4.40
C ASN A 119 -26.49 -4.51 -4.07
N ILE A 120 -25.70 -4.32 -3.01
CA ILE A 120 -25.24 -2.98 -2.58
C ILE A 120 -23.72 -2.91 -2.54
N TRP A 121 -23.09 -3.65 -1.62
CA TRP A 121 -21.65 -3.51 -1.34
C TRP A 121 -20.78 -3.79 -2.58
N TRP A 122 -21.00 -4.91 -3.24
CA TRP A 122 -20.21 -5.29 -4.40
C TRP A 122 -20.43 -4.37 -5.62
N PRO A 123 -21.68 -4.04 -6.02
CA PRO A 123 -21.92 -3.04 -7.06
C PRO A 123 -21.29 -1.68 -6.77
N ASP A 124 -21.31 -1.22 -5.52
CA ASP A 124 -20.68 0.04 -5.12
C ASP A 124 -19.14 -0.02 -5.30
N LEU A 125 -18.48 -1.10 -4.91
CA LEU A 125 -17.05 -1.28 -5.16
C LEU A 125 -16.71 -1.36 -6.64
N LEU A 126 -17.51 -2.03 -7.45
CA LEU A 126 -17.34 -2.07 -8.90
C LEU A 126 -17.50 -0.69 -9.53
N LYS A 127 -18.43 0.11 -9.03
CA LYS A 127 -18.61 1.49 -9.48
C LYS A 127 -17.39 2.37 -9.17
N LEU A 128 -16.75 2.19 -8.01
CA LEU A 128 -15.48 2.86 -7.70
C LEU A 128 -14.36 2.39 -8.65
N ALA A 129 -14.30 1.08 -8.92
CA ALA A 129 -13.33 0.52 -9.85
C ALA A 129 -13.48 1.12 -11.24
N GLU A 130 -14.70 1.18 -11.78
CA GLU A 130 -14.99 1.78 -13.07
C GLU A 130 -14.66 3.29 -13.10
N THR A 131 -15.07 4.03 -12.06
CA THR A 131 -14.91 5.49 -12.01
C THR A 131 -13.45 5.91 -11.92
N TYR A 132 -12.64 5.20 -11.13
CA TYR A 132 -11.26 5.59 -10.82
C TYR A 132 -10.19 4.67 -11.41
N GLY A 133 -10.58 3.65 -12.17
CA GLY A 133 -9.69 2.68 -12.78
C GLY A 133 -9.03 1.73 -11.77
N ILE A 134 -9.67 1.50 -10.62
CA ILE A 134 -9.14 0.63 -9.57
C ILE A 134 -9.17 -0.83 -10.04
N LYS A 135 -8.10 -1.55 -9.77
CA LYS A 135 -7.98 -2.99 -9.97
C LYS A 135 -7.89 -3.66 -8.60
N TYR A 136 -8.96 -4.30 -8.17
CA TYR A 136 -8.94 -4.99 -6.87
C TYR A 136 -8.15 -6.30 -6.93
N THR A 137 -7.43 -6.60 -5.85
CA THR A 137 -6.79 -7.90 -5.61
C THR A 137 -7.55 -8.59 -4.48
N GLY A 138 -8.29 -9.65 -4.81
CA GLY A 138 -9.14 -10.37 -3.86
C GLY A 138 -8.41 -11.53 -3.19
N GLY A 139 -8.23 -11.46 -1.87
CA GLY A 139 -7.60 -12.47 -1.04
C GLY A 139 -8.58 -13.59 -0.66
N VAL A 140 -8.51 -14.74 -1.36
CA VAL A 140 -9.44 -15.85 -1.16
C VAL A 140 -9.10 -16.65 0.09
N ILE A 141 -10.13 -16.90 0.89
CA ILE A 141 -10.16 -17.89 1.97
C ILE A 141 -11.12 -18.99 1.53
N GLU A 142 -10.70 -20.26 1.60
CA GLU A 142 -11.54 -21.36 1.15
C GLU A 142 -12.66 -21.68 2.12
N ASN A 143 -12.35 -21.72 3.42
CA ASN A 143 -13.34 -21.93 4.49
C ASN A 143 -12.91 -21.19 5.76
N TYR A 144 -13.74 -21.25 6.83
CA TYR A 144 -13.46 -20.64 8.13
C TYR A 144 -13.47 -21.66 9.26
N GLU A 145 -13.14 -22.89 8.92
CA GLU A 145 -13.00 -23.94 9.93
C GLU A 145 -11.69 -23.73 10.72
N ASP A 146 -11.65 -24.27 11.93
CA ASP A 146 -10.54 -24.06 12.84
C ASP A 146 -9.57 -25.27 12.90
N ASP A 147 -9.68 -26.23 11.97
CA ASP A 147 -8.79 -27.39 11.91
C ASP A 147 -7.42 -27.02 11.36
N THR A 148 -6.40 -27.12 12.21
CA THR A 148 -4.98 -26.93 11.90
C THR A 148 -4.17 -28.21 11.96
N SER A 149 -4.83 -29.36 11.95
CA SER A 149 -4.18 -30.69 11.97
C SER A 149 -3.50 -31.06 10.66
N GLY A 150 -3.93 -30.42 9.54
CA GLY A 150 -3.52 -30.75 8.18
C GLY A 150 -4.50 -31.69 7.47
N ASN A 151 -5.64 -32.04 8.09
CA ASN A 151 -6.76 -32.66 7.41
C ASN A 151 -7.52 -31.58 6.64
N VAL A 152 -7.39 -31.61 5.34
CA VAL A 152 -8.02 -30.62 4.46
C VAL A 152 -9.14 -31.25 3.66
N HIS A 153 -10.15 -30.47 3.37
CA HIS A 153 -11.24 -30.87 2.47
C HIS A 153 -11.66 -29.67 1.64
N SER A 154 -12.17 -29.91 0.46
CA SER A 154 -12.57 -28.88 -0.46
C SER A 154 -13.93 -28.31 -0.10
N GLN A 155 -14.06 -26.98 -0.17
CA GLN A 155 -15.32 -26.27 -0.07
C GLN A 155 -16.27 -26.71 -1.22
N LYS A 156 -17.51 -27.05 -0.86
CA LYS A 156 -18.53 -27.51 -1.83
C LYS A 156 -19.42 -26.37 -2.35
N ASP A 157 -19.68 -25.38 -1.52
CA ASP A 157 -20.43 -24.19 -1.91
C ASP A 157 -19.52 -23.22 -2.65
N VAL A 158 -19.50 -23.36 -3.98
CA VAL A 158 -18.61 -22.59 -4.86
C VAL A 158 -19.30 -21.48 -5.65
N ASP A 159 -20.63 -21.38 -5.57
CA ASP A 159 -21.36 -20.45 -6.44
C ASP A 159 -21.05 -18.99 -6.09
N ARG A 160 -20.91 -18.67 -4.82
CA ARG A 160 -20.47 -17.37 -4.36
C ARG A 160 -19.07 -17.02 -4.89
N PHE A 161 -18.11 -17.94 -4.75
CA PHE A 161 -16.76 -17.75 -5.28
C PHE A 161 -16.77 -17.48 -6.78
N LYS A 162 -17.56 -18.24 -7.53
CA LYS A 162 -17.70 -18.06 -8.98
C LYS A 162 -18.32 -16.71 -9.33
N TYR A 163 -19.38 -16.29 -8.62
CA TYR A 163 -20.06 -15.04 -8.87
C TYR A 163 -19.13 -13.84 -8.68
N PHE A 164 -18.61 -13.67 -7.46
CA PHE A 164 -17.75 -12.53 -7.12
C PHE A 164 -16.40 -12.59 -7.83
N GLY A 165 -15.76 -13.77 -7.88
CA GLY A 165 -14.45 -13.92 -8.50
C GLY A 165 -14.45 -13.71 -10.00
N LYS A 166 -15.47 -14.19 -10.73
CA LYS A 166 -15.61 -13.89 -12.18
C LYS A 166 -15.86 -12.41 -12.41
N SER A 167 -16.68 -11.78 -11.58
CA SER A 167 -16.94 -10.35 -11.65
C SER A 167 -15.67 -9.53 -11.38
N LEU A 168 -14.88 -9.89 -10.36
CA LEU A 168 -13.58 -9.29 -10.07
C LEU A 168 -12.64 -9.34 -11.28
N LEU A 169 -12.45 -10.53 -11.83
CA LEU A 169 -11.58 -10.74 -12.99
C LEU A 169 -12.07 -10.01 -14.25
N ALA A 170 -13.37 -9.94 -14.48
CA ALA A 170 -13.96 -9.22 -15.61
C ALA A 170 -13.73 -7.71 -15.53
N ASN A 171 -13.53 -7.17 -14.33
CA ASN A 171 -13.22 -5.76 -14.08
C ASN A 171 -11.71 -5.49 -13.92
N GLY A 172 -10.86 -6.38 -14.42
CA GLY A 172 -9.40 -6.20 -14.43
C GLY A 172 -8.71 -6.44 -13.08
N GLY A 173 -9.42 -6.98 -12.11
CA GLY A 173 -8.85 -7.41 -10.83
C GLY A 173 -8.12 -8.75 -10.92
N GLU A 174 -7.60 -9.22 -9.79
CA GLU A 174 -6.92 -10.52 -9.69
C GLU A 174 -7.32 -11.28 -8.42
N ILE A 175 -7.12 -12.60 -8.44
CA ILE A 175 -7.28 -13.49 -7.29
C ILE A 175 -5.93 -13.65 -6.61
N SER A 176 -5.92 -13.56 -5.28
CA SER A 176 -4.79 -13.84 -4.40
C SER A 176 -5.19 -14.82 -3.30
N TYR A 177 -4.26 -15.19 -2.43
CA TYR A 177 -4.46 -16.19 -1.38
C TYR A 177 -4.48 -15.51 -0.01
N HIS A 178 -5.49 -15.80 0.83
CA HIS A 178 -5.61 -15.25 2.18
C HIS A 178 -5.76 -16.34 3.25
N GLY A 179 -5.10 -17.47 3.03
CA GLY A 179 -5.17 -18.64 3.90
C GLY A 179 -6.29 -19.63 3.54
N TYR A 180 -6.05 -20.90 3.88
CA TYR A 180 -7.03 -21.97 3.64
C TYR A 180 -8.30 -21.78 4.49
N ASN A 181 -8.10 -21.52 5.79
CA ASN A 181 -9.16 -21.41 6.78
C ASN A 181 -9.00 -20.19 7.70
N HIS A 182 -8.41 -19.12 7.20
CA HIS A 182 -8.11 -17.91 7.95
C HIS A 182 -7.23 -18.10 9.20
N GLN A 183 -6.59 -19.26 9.37
CA GLN A 183 -5.63 -19.48 10.44
C GLN A 183 -4.23 -19.08 9.98
N PRO A 184 -3.55 -18.15 10.68
CA PRO A 184 -2.20 -17.73 10.32
C PRO A 184 -1.21 -18.89 10.27
N LEU A 185 -0.25 -18.84 9.35
CA LEU A 185 0.77 -19.90 9.24
C LEU A 185 1.80 -19.80 10.37
N THR A 186 1.42 -20.27 11.55
CA THR A 186 2.27 -20.27 12.74
C THR A 186 2.37 -21.68 13.35
N PRO A 187 3.56 -22.07 13.83
CA PRO A 187 3.76 -23.39 14.42
C PRO A 187 3.21 -23.45 15.85
N LYS A 188 3.16 -24.65 16.41
CA LYS A 188 2.86 -24.87 17.82
C LYS A 188 3.76 -24.04 18.72
N GLY A 189 3.17 -23.53 19.82
CA GLY A 189 3.88 -22.75 20.83
C GLY A 189 3.76 -21.23 20.68
N VAL A 190 3.16 -20.75 19.63
CA VAL A 190 2.76 -19.35 19.55
C VAL A 190 1.49 -19.16 20.39
N ASP A 191 1.56 -18.29 21.38
CA ASP A 191 0.43 -17.90 22.21
C ASP A 191 -0.05 -16.51 21.75
N TYR A 192 -1.20 -16.46 21.13
CA TYR A 192 -1.82 -15.22 20.64
C TYR A 192 -2.45 -14.37 21.75
N GLY A 193 -2.66 -14.96 22.96
CA GLY A 193 -3.32 -14.31 24.09
C GLY A 193 -4.69 -13.75 23.75
N ASP A 194 -5.01 -12.61 24.35
CA ASP A 194 -6.31 -11.95 24.14
C ASP A 194 -6.42 -11.20 22.80
N GLU A 195 -5.31 -11.00 22.08
CA GLU A 195 -5.31 -10.28 20.80
C GLU A 195 -6.00 -11.07 19.69
N PHE A 196 -5.78 -12.39 19.64
CA PHE A 196 -6.43 -13.28 18.69
C PHE A 196 -6.92 -14.58 19.35
N PRO A 197 -7.95 -14.52 20.19
CA PRO A 197 -8.35 -15.65 21.05
C PRO A 197 -8.89 -16.85 20.27
N THR A 198 -9.31 -16.65 19.02
CA THR A 198 -9.88 -17.71 18.15
C THR A 198 -8.84 -18.38 17.27
N TYR A 199 -7.63 -17.82 17.16
CA TYR A 199 -6.61 -18.41 16.30
C TYR A 199 -5.94 -19.61 16.94
N LYS A 200 -5.67 -20.59 16.08
CA LYS A 200 -4.97 -21.83 16.42
C LYS A 200 -3.64 -21.93 15.68
N THR A 201 -2.70 -22.62 16.28
CA THR A 201 -1.41 -22.90 15.68
C THR A 201 -1.44 -24.23 14.93
N TRP A 202 -0.73 -24.30 13.81
CA TRP A 202 -0.65 -25.51 12.98
C TRP A 202 0.16 -26.59 13.67
N LYS A 203 -0.24 -27.84 13.45
CA LYS A 203 0.43 -29.01 13.99
C LYS A 203 1.91 -29.04 13.65
N ASP A 204 2.25 -28.78 12.40
CA ASP A 204 3.60 -28.75 11.84
C ASP A 204 3.62 -28.09 10.44
N LYS A 205 4.82 -27.93 9.86
CA LYS A 205 5.00 -27.37 8.49
C LYS A 205 4.28 -28.19 7.41
N LYS A 206 4.13 -29.52 7.62
CA LYS A 206 3.42 -30.37 6.65
C LYS A 206 1.93 -30.06 6.66
N ALA A 207 1.35 -29.82 7.82
CA ALA A 207 -0.05 -29.41 7.95
C ALA A 207 -0.30 -28.04 7.28
N MET A 208 0.59 -27.04 7.50
CA MET A 208 0.55 -25.76 6.79
C MET A 208 0.61 -25.97 5.27
N ALA A 209 1.56 -26.79 4.79
CA ALA A 209 1.71 -27.05 3.37
C ALA A 209 0.47 -27.77 2.77
N SER A 210 -0.16 -28.69 3.50
CA SER A 210 -1.40 -29.35 3.04
C SER A 210 -2.52 -28.33 2.84
N ALA A 211 -2.68 -27.40 3.78
CA ALA A 211 -3.69 -26.35 3.72
C ALA A 211 -3.47 -25.39 2.54
N ILE A 212 -2.26 -24.92 2.34
CA ILE A 212 -1.94 -24.02 1.21
C ILE A 212 -2.07 -24.76 -0.12
N ASN A 213 -1.67 -26.04 -0.21
CA ASN A 213 -1.85 -26.82 -1.42
C ASN A 213 -3.34 -26.97 -1.80
N GLU A 214 -4.23 -27.18 -0.81
CA GLU A 214 -5.67 -27.23 -1.07
C GLU A 214 -6.21 -25.89 -1.56
N LEU A 215 -5.86 -24.79 -0.91
CA LEU A 215 -6.25 -23.44 -1.34
C LEU A 215 -5.81 -23.15 -2.78
N LEU A 216 -4.58 -23.53 -3.14
CA LEU A 216 -4.06 -23.34 -4.50
C LEU A 216 -4.83 -24.21 -5.51
N ARG A 217 -5.10 -25.48 -5.17
CA ARG A 217 -5.90 -26.37 -5.98
C ARG A 217 -7.32 -25.82 -6.20
N PHE A 218 -7.98 -25.43 -5.12
CA PHE A 218 -9.33 -24.86 -5.12
C PHE A 218 -9.43 -23.62 -6.00
N THR A 219 -8.54 -22.66 -5.79
CA THR A 219 -8.55 -21.42 -6.58
C THR A 219 -8.19 -21.65 -8.05
N LYS A 220 -7.30 -22.58 -8.36
CA LYS A 220 -6.94 -22.94 -9.74
C LYS A 220 -8.11 -23.62 -10.47
N GLU A 221 -8.88 -24.44 -9.78
CA GLU A 221 -10.07 -25.10 -10.35
C GLU A 221 -11.16 -24.09 -10.68
N LEU A 222 -11.43 -23.16 -9.77
CA LEU A 222 -12.47 -22.13 -9.96
C LEU A 222 -12.06 -21.04 -10.96
N PHE A 223 -10.78 -20.66 -10.97
CA PHE A 223 -10.22 -19.57 -11.75
C PHE A 223 -8.97 -20.04 -12.49
N PRO A 224 -9.10 -20.85 -13.55
CA PRO A 224 -7.93 -21.45 -14.22
C PRO A 224 -7.03 -20.42 -14.93
N LYS A 225 -7.55 -19.24 -15.22
CA LYS A 225 -6.81 -18.14 -15.90
C LYS A 225 -6.35 -17.09 -14.90
N GLY A 226 -5.33 -16.32 -15.29
CA GLY A 226 -4.77 -15.23 -14.52
C GLY A 226 -3.65 -15.67 -13.57
N GLU A 227 -2.72 -14.76 -13.32
CA GLU A 227 -1.67 -14.93 -12.32
C GLU A 227 -2.28 -14.94 -10.91
N LYS A 228 -1.73 -15.76 -10.03
CA LYS A 228 -2.07 -15.86 -8.63
C LYS A 228 -0.77 -16.06 -7.86
N SER A 229 -0.10 -14.98 -7.56
CA SER A 229 1.25 -15.03 -7.01
C SER A 229 1.39 -14.32 -5.66
N ILE A 230 0.28 -13.82 -5.11
CA ILE A 230 0.28 -13.04 -3.89
C ILE A 230 -0.32 -13.84 -2.73
N TYR A 231 0.39 -13.87 -1.62
CA TYR A 231 -0.13 -14.36 -0.34
C TYR A 231 -0.36 -13.19 0.61
N ILE A 232 -1.54 -13.11 1.16
CA ILE A 232 -1.94 -12.14 2.17
C ILE A 232 -2.07 -12.91 3.48
N PRO A 233 -1.22 -12.68 4.50
CA PRO A 233 -1.34 -13.41 5.76
C PRO A 233 -2.63 -13.02 6.50
N PRO A 234 -3.42 -14.00 6.99
CA PRO A 234 -4.55 -13.72 7.87
C PRO A 234 -4.16 -12.82 9.04
N SER A 235 -4.91 -11.75 9.28
CA SER A 235 -4.64 -10.69 10.26
C SER A 235 -3.20 -10.16 10.22
N ASN A 236 -2.55 -10.23 9.06
CA ASN A 236 -1.15 -9.86 8.88
C ASN A 236 -0.16 -10.66 9.75
N VAL A 237 -0.54 -11.86 10.17
CA VAL A 237 0.32 -12.73 11.01
C VAL A 237 0.95 -13.83 10.17
N LEU A 238 2.27 -13.87 10.16
CA LEU A 238 3.05 -14.89 9.47
C LEU A 238 4.32 -15.20 10.25
N SER A 239 4.50 -16.46 10.63
CA SER A 239 5.73 -16.88 11.27
C SER A 239 6.86 -17.08 10.25
N LYS A 240 8.10 -17.17 10.76
CA LYS A 240 9.25 -17.55 9.94
C LYS A 240 9.04 -18.90 9.28
N GLU A 241 8.53 -19.87 10.03
CA GLU A 241 8.26 -21.23 9.55
C GLU A 241 7.16 -21.24 8.48
N GLY A 242 6.11 -20.43 8.66
CA GLY A 242 5.06 -20.26 7.66
C GLY A 242 5.60 -19.66 6.36
N ARG A 243 6.44 -18.63 6.46
CA ARG A 243 7.12 -18.02 5.33
C ARG A 243 8.05 -19.01 4.61
N GLU A 244 8.80 -19.82 5.35
CA GLU A 244 9.64 -20.89 4.77
C GLU A 244 8.79 -21.92 4.00
N VAL A 245 7.62 -22.31 4.52
CA VAL A 245 6.69 -23.20 3.82
C VAL A 245 6.24 -22.57 2.49
N LEU A 246 5.82 -21.32 2.47
CA LEU A 246 5.43 -20.62 1.25
C LEU A 246 6.56 -20.64 0.23
N ARG A 247 7.74 -20.20 0.60
CA ARG A 247 8.90 -20.10 -0.29
C ARG A 247 9.35 -21.46 -0.85
N GLU A 248 9.44 -22.48 0.02
CA GLU A 248 10.06 -23.76 -0.35
C GLU A 248 9.13 -24.71 -1.08
N LYS A 249 7.82 -24.61 -0.81
CA LYS A 249 6.83 -25.56 -1.33
C LYS A 249 5.95 -24.98 -2.45
N PHE A 250 5.83 -23.66 -2.52
CA PHE A 250 4.91 -22.97 -3.42
C PHE A 250 5.60 -21.87 -4.24
N PRO A 251 6.46 -22.25 -5.20
CA PRO A 251 7.24 -21.29 -6.00
C PRO A 251 6.38 -20.38 -6.87
N GLU A 252 5.09 -20.69 -7.06
CA GLU A 252 4.11 -19.80 -7.68
C GLU A 252 3.75 -18.59 -6.81
N ILE A 253 3.89 -18.68 -5.48
CA ILE A 253 3.73 -17.55 -4.56
C ILE A 253 5.04 -16.76 -4.55
N LYS A 254 5.04 -15.60 -5.19
CA LYS A 254 6.23 -14.77 -5.41
C LYS A 254 6.28 -13.54 -4.51
N SER A 255 5.14 -13.19 -3.90
CA SER A 255 5.05 -11.98 -3.10
C SER A 255 4.13 -12.17 -1.89
N ILE A 256 4.46 -11.46 -0.83
CA ILE A 256 3.64 -11.36 0.38
C ILE A 256 3.17 -9.91 0.51
N ALA A 257 1.85 -9.74 0.75
CA ALA A 257 1.26 -8.44 1.04
C ALA A 257 0.72 -8.45 2.47
N SER A 258 1.47 -7.85 3.39
CA SER A 258 1.13 -7.77 4.81
C SER A 258 1.11 -6.31 5.28
N ASN A 259 1.33 -6.04 6.55
CA ASN A 259 1.16 -4.71 7.09
C ASN A 259 2.44 -3.85 6.96
N TYR A 260 2.21 -2.56 6.76
CA TYR A 260 3.25 -1.55 6.81
C TYR A 260 3.75 -1.29 8.23
N PHE A 261 2.84 -1.27 9.21
CA PHE A 261 3.15 -0.96 10.60
C PHE A 261 3.56 -2.20 11.39
N PRO A 262 4.56 -2.09 12.29
CA PRO A 262 4.91 -3.17 13.20
C PRO A 262 3.84 -3.36 14.28
N GLY A 263 3.70 -4.60 14.73
CA GLY A 263 2.84 -5.00 15.85
C GLY A 263 3.40 -6.26 16.50
N LYS A 264 2.85 -6.67 17.63
CA LYS A 264 3.35 -7.82 18.40
C LYS A 264 3.43 -9.12 17.60
N PHE A 265 2.38 -9.39 16.80
CA PHE A 265 2.30 -10.58 15.95
C PHE A 265 2.41 -10.25 14.47
N THR A 266 2.47 -8.97 14.13
CA THR A 266 2.40 -8.50 12.75
C THR A 266 3.68 -8.82 11.98
N TYR A 267 3.52 -9.45 10.84
CA TYR A 267 4.53 -9.54 9.81
C TYR A 267 4.62 -8.19 9.08
N SER A 268 5.43 -7.28 9.63
CA SER A 268 5.61 -5.95 9.04
C SER A 268 6.66 -5.97 7.94
N GLN A 269 6.43 -5.18 6.90
CA GLN A 269 7.20 -5.23 5.66
C GLN A 269 7.75 -3.85 5.27
N GLU A 270 8.78 -3.86 4.41
CA GLU A 270 9.22 -2.76 3.55
C GLU A 270 8.88 -3.07 2.09
N PHE A 271 8.94 -2.05 1.20
CA PHE A 271 8.88 -2.28 -0.24
C PHE A 271 10.25 -2.75 -0.74
N GLU A 272 10.45 -4.04 -0.80
CA GLU A 272 11.74 -4.63 -1.13
C GLU A 272 11.62 -6.01 -1.79
N VAL A 273 12.73 -6.50 -2.29
CA VAL A 273 12.91 -7.92 -2.60
C VAL A 273 13.82 -8.48 -1.51
N ALA A 274 13.30 -9.39 -0.72
CA ALA A 274 14.06 -10.03 0.34
C ALA A 274 15.19 -10.91 -0.22
N ASP A 275 16.17 -11.24 0.62
CA ASP A 275 17.37 -12.04 0.23
C ASP A 275 17.02 -13.39 -0.41
N ASP A 276 15.85 -13.94 -0.08
CA ASP A 276 15.36 -15.20 -0.64
C ASP A 276 14.54 -15.04 -1.94
N GLY A 277 14.46 -13.83 -2.47
CA GLY A 277 13.76 -13.49 -3.70
C GLY A 277 12.26 -13.22 -3.57
N MET A 278 11.67 -13.36 -2.37
CA MET A 278 10.27 -13.01 -2.11
C MET A 278 10.10 -11.50 -2.17
N VAL A 279 9.07 -11.04 -2.89
CA VAL A 279 8.73 -9.62 -2.95
C VAL A 279 7.88 -9.25 -1.75
N GLU A 280 8.31 -8.23 -1.03
CA GLU A 280 7.60 -7.67 0.10
C GLU A 280 6.83 -6.41 -0.34
N GLN A 281 5.53 -6.38 -0.11
CA GLN A 281 4.68 -5.25 -0.50
C GLN A 281 3.70 -4.89 0.63
N PRO A 282 4.15 -4.05 1.57
CA PRO A 282 3.35 -3.65 2.71
C PRO A 282 2.08 -2.92 2.31
N ARG A 283 1.02 -3.12 3.08
CA ARG A 283 -0.25 -2.41 2.96
C ARG A 283 -0.29 -1.28 3.97
N ILE A 284 -0.43 -0.04 3.46
CA ILE A 284 -0.21 1.19 4.22
C ILE A 284 -1.47 1.63 4.97
N VAL A 285 -2.64 1.45 4.36
CA VAL A 285 -3.92 1.97 4.87
C VAL A 285 -4.98 0.91 4.83
N SER A 286 -5.86 0.92 5.83
CA SER A 286 -7.02 0.02 5.93
C SER A 286 -8.33 0.77 6.10
N GLY A 287 -9.43 0.08 5.76
CA GLY A 287 -10.78 0.54 6.02
C GLY A 287 -11.28 1.63 5.06
N ALA A 288 -12.54 1.95 5.17
CA ALA A 288 -13.22 2.89 4.28
C ALA A 288 -13.02 4.36 4.65
N SER A 289 -12.62 4.65 5.89
CA SER A 289 -12.42 6.02 6.38
C SER A 289 -11.00 6.18 6.93
N TRP A 290 -10.26 7.14 6.39
CA TRP A 290 -8.87 7.38 6.81
C TRP A 290 -8.81 8.45 7.88
N ASP A 291 -8.19 8.13 8.99
CA ASP A 291 -7.86 9.10 10.02
C ASP A 291 -6.72 10.04 9.57
N ALA A 292 -6.39 11.01 10.40
CA ALA A 292 -5.37 12.00 10.08
C ALA A 292 -3.98 11.38 9.95
N TYR A 293 -3.67 10.35 10.75
CA TYR A 293 -2.39 9.66 10.70
C TYR A 293 -2.26 8.80 9.43
N SER A 294 -3.31 8.11 9.03
CA SER A 294 -3.38 7.39 7.76
C SER A 294 -3.17 8.31 6.57
N LYS A 295 -3.79 9.49 6.58
CA LYS A 295 -3.59 10.52 5.53
C LYS A 295 -2.14 11.01 5.48
N LEU A 296 -1.55 11.32 6.63
CA LEU A 296 -0.15 11.71 6.72
C LEU A 296 0.78 10.62 6.16
N THR A 297 0.54 9.36 6.53
CA THR A 297 1.31 8.22 6.06
C THR A 297 1.22 8.05 4.55
N VAL A 298 0.03 8.13 3.97
CA VAL A 298 -0.18 8.06 2.52
C VAL A 298 0.61 9.14 1.79
N PHE A 299 0.50 10.40 2.21
CA PHE A 299 1.22 11.49 1.56
C PHE A 299 2.73 11.43 1.80
N SER A 300 3.15 10.93 2.95
CA SER A 300 4.55 10.64 3.21
C SER A 300 5.09 9.60 2.22
N GLU A 301 4.43 8.46 2.07
CA GLU A 301 4.86 7.39 1.17
C GLU A 301 4.79 7.79 -0.32
N LEU A 302 3.88 8.67 -0.71
CA LEU A 302 3.90 9.28 -2.05
C LEU A 302 5.16 10.10 -2.30
N ASN A 303 5.74 10.74 -1.27
CA ASN A 303 7.00 11.47 -1.39
C ASN A 303 8.23 10.55 -1.29
N MET A 304 8.15 9.39 -0.66
CA MET A 304 9.25 8.44 -0.53
C MET A 304 9.33 7.48 -1.72
N HIS A 305 8.24 6.77 -1.98
CA HIS A 305 8.20 5.68 -2.98
C HIS A 305 7.23 5.95 -4.14
N TYR A 306 6.47 7.04 -4.09
CA TYR A 306 5.37 7.33 -5.01
C TYR A 306 4.39 6.14 -5.10
N VAL A 307 3.97 5.67 -3.94
CA VAL A 307 3.15 4.47 -3.78
C VAL A 307 2.08 4.67 -2.72
N THR A 308 0.96 4.00 -2.87
CA THR A 308 0.00 3.75 -1.81
C THR A 308 -0.68 2.40 -2.00
N THR A 309 -0.91 1.69 -0.91
CA THR A 309 -1.51 0.35 -0.88
C THR A 309 -2.56 0.32 0.20
N HIS A 310 -3.75 -0.13 -0.17
CA HIS A 310 -4.93 -0.06 0.67
C HIS A 310 -5.61 -1.42 0.76
N PHE A 311 -6.26 -1.74 1.88
CA PHE A 311 -7.07 -2.93 2.01
C PHE A 311 -8.39 -2.68 2.73
N LEU A 312 -9.40 -3.41 2.34
CA LEU A 312 -10.76 -3.43 2.88
C LEU A 312 -11.15 -4.86 3.24
N HIS A 313 -12.06 -4.99 4.18
CA HIS A 313 -12.72 -6.27 4.46
C HIS A 313 -14.22 -6.15 4.17
N PRO A 314 -14.84 -7.21 3.68
CA PRO A 314 -16.29 -7.23 3.52
C PRO A 314 -17.05 -7.02 4.84
N ASP A 315 -16.49 -7.47 5.97
CA ASP A 315 -17.08 -7.36 7.30
C ASP A 315 -16.84 -6.01 8.00
N ASP A 316 -16.14 -5.06 7.40
CA ASP A 316 -16.01 -3.67 7.92
C ASP A 316 -17.37 -3.05 8.21
N VAL A 317 -18.42 -3.45 7.48
CA VAL A 317 -19.81 -2.99 7.68
C VAL A 317 -20.51 -3.59 8.89
N MET A 318 -19.90 -4.57 9.55
CA MET A 318 -20.43 -5.25 10.74
C MET A 318 -19.59 -4.98 11.99
N ASP A 319 -18.34 -4.55 11.82
CA ASP A 319 -17.39 -4.30 12.90
C ASP A 319 -17.46 -2.83 13.36
N GLU A 320 -17.85 -2.62 14.64
CA GLU A 320 -17.99 -1.28 15.22
C GLU A 320 -16.66 -0.52 15.27
N ASP A 321 -15.55 -1.21 15.51
CA ASP A 321 -14.22 -0.61 15.58
C ASP A 321 -13.73 -0.16 14.19
N ARG A 322 -14.33 -0.70 13.13
CA ARG A 322 -14.09 -0.31 11.73
C ARG A 322 -15.14 0.66 11.19
N GLY A 323 -16.01 1.16 12.06
CA GLY A 323 -16.98 2.20 11.74
C GLY A 323 -18.35 1.71 11.29
N ALA A 324 -18.72 0.46 11.50
CA ALA A 324 -20.03 -0.11 11.10
C ALA A 324 -21.23 0.71 11.59
N LYS A 325 -21.14 1.35 12.77
CA LYS A 325 -22.18 2.26 13.31
C LYS A 325 -22.56 3.39 12.36
N LEU A 326 -21.61 3.86 11.52
CA LEU A 326 -21.85 4.93 10.55
C LEU A 326 -22.76 4.46 9.41
N GLY A 327 -22.82 3.15 9.16
CA GLY A 327 -23.54 2.53 8.05
C GLY A 327 -22.78 2.64 6.72
N TRP A 328 -23.07 1.71 5.79
CA TRP A 328 -22.35 1.60 4.53
C TRP A 328 -22.42 2.86 3.67
N SER A 329 -23.55 3.52 3.58
CA SER A 329 -23.67 4.75 2.78
C SER A 329 -22.65 5.81 3.18
N LYS A 330 -22.36 5.95 4.48
CA LYS A 330 -21.36 6.90 4.98
C LYS A 330 -19.95 6.38 4.72
N LEU A 331 -19.68 5.11 5.02
CA LEU A 331 -18.38 4.49 4.77
C LEU A 331 -18.00 4.52 3.29
N TYR A 332 -18.95 4.19 2.41
CA TYR A 332 -18.77 4.29 0.96
C TYR A 332 -18.42 5.71 0.51
N LYS A 333 -19.17 6.71 1.04
CA LYS A 333 -18.91 8.11 0.69
C LYS A 333 -17.56 8.60 1.20
N ASP A 334 -17.17 8.18 2.39
CA ASP A 334 -15.85 8.51 2.93
C ASP A 334 -14.75 7.88 2.06
N PHE A 335 -14.87 6.60 1.73
CA PHE A 335 -13.92 5.91 0.87
C PHE A 335 -13.83 6.57 -0.52
N GLN A 336 -14.96 6.90 -1.12
CA GLN A 336 -14.99 7.65 -2.38
C GLN A 336 -14.24 8.98 -2.29
N ASN A 337 -14.45 9.75 -1.22
CA ASN A 337 -13.79 11.04 -1.01
C ASN A 337 -12.27 10.89 -0.84
N GLU A 338 -11.82 9.83 -0.14
CA GLU A 338 -10.38 9.57 0.04
C GLU A 338 -9.73 9.18 -1.30
N ILE A 339 -10.36 8.32 -2.10
CA ILE A 339 -9.89 7.96 -3.45
C ILE A 339 -9.84 9.20 -4.36
N GLU A 340 -10.89 10.01 -4.34
CA GLU A 340 -10.96 11.24 -5.14
C GLU A 340 -9.86 12.24 -4.73
N SER A 341 -9.67 12.43 -3.42
CA SER A 341 -8.59 13.26 -2.86
C SER A 341 -7.20 12.79 -3.28
N LEU A 342 -6.98 11.47 -3.25
CA LEU A 342 -5.74 10.84 -3.67
C LEU A 342 -5.46 11.11 -5.15
N TYR A 343 -6.41 10.76 -6.02
CA TYR A 343 -6.21 10.88 -7.46
C TYR A 343 -6.26 12.33 -7.98
N LYS A 344 -6.82 13.24 -7.21
CA LYS A 344 -6.69 14.67 -7.51
C LYS A 344 -5.25 15.17 -7.33
N VAL A 345 -4.51 14.61 -6.37
CA VAL A 345 -3.12 14.99 -6.08
C VAL A 345 -2.13 14.24 -6.96
N VAL A 346 -2.41 12.97 -7.27
CA VAL A 346 -1.57 12.11 -8.11
C VAL A 346 -2.38 11.45 -9.23
N PRO A 347 -2.87 12.23 -10.22
CA PRO A 347 -3.84 11.75 -11.23
C PRO A 347 -3.30 10.61 -12.08
N ASN A 348 -1.99 10.60 -12.35
CA ASN A 348 -1.32 9.65 -13.23
C ASN A 348 -0.58 8.54 -12.51
N ILE A 349 -0.77 8.38 -11.18
CA ILE A 349 -0.23 7.22 -10.47
C ILE A 349 -0.85 5.95 -11.08
N ARG A 350 -0.04 4.91 -11.32
CA ARG A 350 -0.52 3.68 -11.95
C ARG A 350 -1.48 2.93 -11.03
N ARG A 351 -2.58 2.43 -11.58
CA ARG A 351 -3.54 1.55 -10.90
C ARG A 351 -3.09 0.12 -11.17
N LEU A 352 -2.64 -0.58 -10.15
CA LEU A 352 -2.00 -1.87 -10.27
C LEU A 352 -2.78 -2.93 -9.49
N THR A 353 -2.76 -4.16 -9.97
CA THR A 353 -3.05 -5.33 -9.15
C THR A 353 -1.85 -5.63 -8.25
N GLY A 354 -1.99 -6.53 -7.28
CA GLY A 354 -0.87 -6.93 -6.40
C GLY A 354 0.30 -7.54 -7.19
N SER A 355 0.03 -8.38 -8.21
CA SER A 355 1.09 -8.94 -9.06
C SER A 355 1.80 -7.88 -9.90
N GLU A 356 1.07 -6.91 -10.44
CA GLU A 356 1.66 -5.77 -11.15
C GLU A 356 2.51 -4.90 -10.20
N MET A 357 2.05 -4.73 -8.93
CA MET A 357 2.80 -4.02 -7.89
C MET A 357 4.07 -4.78 -7.51
N ALA A 358 4.00 -6.11 -7.35
CA ALA A 358 5.18 -6.94 -7.10
C ALA A 358 6.26 -6.73 -8.17
N GLY A 359 5.86 -6.72 -9.45
CA GLY A 359 6.77 -6.40 -10.56
C GLY A 359 7.32 -4.97 -10.52
N ALA A 360 6.54 -4.01 -10.02
CA ALA A 360 7.02 -2.64 -9.83
C ALA A 360 8.04 -2.53 -8.69
N VAL A 361 7.79 -3.20 -7.56
CA VAL A 361 8.72 -3.30 -6.42
C VAL A 361 10.03 -3.97 -6.85
N GLN A 362 9.98 -5.05 -7.63
CA GLN A 362 11.19 -5.70 -8.14
C GLN A 362 12.08 -4.74 -8.96
N ARG A 363 11.48 -3.97 -9.88
CA ARG A 363 12.23 -2.98 -10.66
C ARG A 363 12.80 -1.87 -9.81
N TYR A 364 12.01 -1.37 -8.84
CA TYR A 364 12.44 -0.35 -7.89
C TYR A 364 13.61 -0.82 -7.03
N ALA A 365 13.53 -2.02 -6.45
CA ALA A 365 14.50 -2.54 -5.48
C ALA A 365 15.91 -2.71 -6.04
N ILE A 366 16.03 -2.98 -7.33
CA ILE A 366 17.34 -3.17 -7.97
C ILE A 366 17.88 -1.93 -8.68
N LEU A 367 17.04 -0.90 -8.89
CA LEU A 367 17.40 0.29 -9.65
C LEU A 367 18.43 1.14 -8.91
N THR A 368 19.55 1.41 -9.54
CA THR A 368 20.53 2.38 -9.05
C THR A 368 20.57 3.61 -9.96
N ILE A 369 20.80 4.78 -9.39
CA ILE A 369 20.86 6.03 -10.13
C ILE A 369 22.20 6.71 -9.88
N ASN A 370 22.92 6.94 -10.96
CA ASN A 370 24.05 7.86 -10.98
C ASN A 370 23.61 9.13 -11.68
N GLN A 371 23.67 10.28 -10.99
CA GLN A 371 23.25 11.57 -11.51
C GLN A 371 24.44 12.51 -11.68
N ASN A 372 24.45 13.25 -12.77
CA ASN A 372 25.45 14.29 -13.05
C ASN A 372 24.74 15.58 -13.46
N ARG A 373 24.93 16.66 -12.69
CA ARG A 373 24.43 18.00 -13.03
C ARG A 373 25.50 18.71 -13.86
N THR A 374 25.13 19.09 -15.07
CA THR A 374 25.97 19.88 -15.99
C THR A 374 25.44 21.31 -16.10
N ASP A 375 26.16 22.20 -16.74
CA ASP A 375 25.74 23.58 -16.99
C ASP A 375 24.44 23.68 -17.81
N THR A 376 24.13 22.64 -18.60
CA THR A 376 23.00 22.64 -19.54
C THR A 376 21.90 21.63 -19.17
N GLY A 377 22.10 20.81 -18.13
CA GLY A 377 21.11 19.81 -17.83
C GLY A 377 21.44 18.86 -16.68
N LEU A 378 20.61 17.86 -16.54
CA LEU A 378 20.74 16.74 -15.62
C LEU A 378 20.86 15.44 -16.46
N GLU A 379 21.93 14.72 -16.25
CA GLU A 379 22.17 13.40 -16.86
C GLU A 379 22.00 12.31 -15.81
N LEU A 380 21.30 11.24 -16.18
CA LEU A 380 21.07 10.06 -15.33
C LEU A 380 21.56 8.80 -16.03
N GLU A 381 22.33 8.01 -15.31
CA GLU A 381 22.65 6.62 -15.64
C GLU A 381 21.91 5.69 -14.69
N LEU A 382 21.01 4.84 -15.24
CA LEU A 382 20.16 3.92 -14.50
C LEU A 382 20.76 2.52 -14.55
N GLY A 383 21.43 2.11 -13.47
CA GLY A 383 21.96 0.76 -13.35
C GLY A 383 20.83 -0.24 -13.06
N ASN A 384 20.98 -1.47 -13.56
CA ASN A 384 19.96 -2.53 -13.49
C ASN A 384 18.60 -2.14 -14.11
N PHE A 385 18.63 -1.26 -15.10
CA PHE A 385 17.43 -0.84 -15.83
C PHE A 385 16.80 -2.00 -16.59
N HIS A 386 15.50 -2.20 -16.41
CA HIS A 386 14.69 -3.22 -17.07
C HIS A 386 13.47 -2.59 -17.72
N ASN A 387 13.48 -2.40 -19.03
CA ASN A 387 12.37 -1.91 -19.86
C ASN A 387 11.81 -0.54 -19.45
N GLN A 388 11.51 -0.31 -18.18
CA GLN A 388 10.89 0.89 -17.63
C GLN A 388 11.35 1.10 -16.19
N ALA A 389 11.57 2.35 -15.82
CA ALA A 389 11.84 2.75 -14.45
C ALA A 389 11.16 4.07 -14.14
N TYR A 390 10.85 4.30 -12.86
CA TYR A 390 10.30 5.56 -12.38
C TYR A 390 11.28 6.22 -11.43
N VAL A 391 11.47 7.52 -11.63
CA VAL A 391 12.41 8.33 -10.87
C VAL A 391 11.73 9.63 -10.46
N MET A 392 11.75 9.93 -9.18
CA MET A 392 11.36 11.25 -8.68
C MET A 392 12.50 12.23 -8.92
N ILE A 393 12.20 13.37 -9.50
CA ILE A 393 13.17 14.41 -9.81
C ILE A 393 12.72 15.72 -9.19
N ARG A 394 13.60 16.35 -8.43
CA ARG A 394 13.45 17.73 -7.98
C ARG A 394 14.50 18.61 -8.63
N LEU A 395 14.06 19.70 -9.26
CA LEU A 395 14.93 20.74 -9.79
C LEU A 395 14.81 21.99 -8.92
N ASN A 396 15.77 22.21 -8.03
CA ASN A 396 15.78 23.38 -7.15
C ASN A 396 16.31 24.62 -7.85
N GLU A 397 16.98 24.44 -8.99
CA GLU A 397 17.52 25.51 -9.84
C GLU A 397 17.20 25.21 -11.30
N GLY A 398 16.62 26.19 -11.99
CA GLY A 398 16.19 26.08 -13.40
C GLY A 398 14.88 25.32 -13.62
N GLU A 399 14.45 25.32 -14.86
CA GLU A 399 13.23 24.63 -15.32
C GLU A 399 13.57 23.56 -16.36
N PRO A 400 12.83 22.43 -16.40
CA PRO A 400 13.13 21.38 -17.35
C PRO A 400 12.78 21.79 -18.79
N GLY A 401 13.68 21.49 -19.70
CA GLY A 401 13.47 21.61 -21.14
C GLY A 401 13.25 20.26 -21.81
N LYS A 402 14.01 19.99 -22.87
CA LYS A 402 13.92 18.74 -23.63
C LYS A 402 14.40 17.55 -22.82
N VAL A 403 13.65 16.45 -22.89
CA VAL A 403 14.00 15.16 -22.27
C VAL A 403 14.31 14.13 -23.36
N LYS A 404 15.37 13.35 -23.15
CA LYS A 404 15.73 12.18 -23.96
C LYS A 404 15.80 10.95 -23.05
N GLY A 405 15.37 9.80 -23.54
CA GLY A 405 15.40 8.55 -22.81
C GLY A 405 14.23 8.33 -21.84
N GLY A 406 13.22 9.20 -21.90
CA GLY A 406 12.03 9.08 -21.06
C GLY A 406 11.04 10.22 -21.25
N LYS A 407 10.00 10.23 -20.42
CA LYS A 407 8.98 11.28 -20.33
C LYS A 407 9.00 11.87 -18.93
N LEU A 408 9.01 13.19 -18.83
CA LEU A 408 8.96 13.91 -17.57
C LEU A 408 7.56 14.48 -17.37
N GLU A 409 6.97 14.22 -16.22
CA GLU A 409 5.67 14.73 -15.81
C GLU A 409 5.84 15.68 -14.63
N HIS A 410 5.23 16.85 -14.71
CA HIS A 410 5.19 17.78 -13.59
C HIS A 410 4.19 17.31 -12.53
N LEU A 411 4.62 17.21 -11.27
CA LEU A 411 3.78 16.82 -10.15
C LEU A 411 3.29 18.03 -9.35
N THR A 412 4.22 18.79 -8.77
CA THR A 412 3.91 19.95 -7.96
C THR A 412 5.16 20.83 -7.74
N GLY A 413 5.06 22.14 -7.88
CA GLY A 413 6.19 23.05 -7.73
C GLY A 413 7.35 22.64 -8.65
N ASN A 414 8.50 22.34 -8.08
CA ASN A 414 9.70 21.89 -8.79
C ASN A 414 9.94 20.37 -8.72
N LEU A 415 8.89 19.59 -8.45
CA LEU A 415 8.91 18.14 -8.36
C LEU A 415 8.29 17.51 -9.60
N TYR A 416 8.99 16.54 -10.17
CA TYR A 416 8.63 15.85 -11.41
C TYR A 416 8.74 14.34 -11.23
N LEU A 417 7.95 13.59 -12.01
CA LEU A 417 8.08 12.15 -12.18
C LEU A 417 8.67 11.88 -13.57
N LEU A 418 9.79 11.20 -13.61
CA LEU A 418 10.38 10.67 -14.84
C LEU A 418 9.92 9.22 -15.04
N GLU A 419 9.30 8.95 -16.17
CA GLU A 419 9.15 7.61 -16.74
C GLU A 419 10.32 7.37 -17.70
N ALA A 420 11.32 6.64 -17.23
CA ALA A 420 12.49 6.31 -18.04
C ALA A 420 12.20 5.10 -18.94
N THR A 421 12.53 5.23 -20.20
CA THR A 421 12.44 4.17 -21.24
C THR A 421 13.82 3.75 -21.76
N SER A 422 14.88 4.31 -21.17
CA SER A 422 16.28 4.03 -21.48
C SER A 422 17.09 4.07 -20.20
N ALA A 423 18.17 3.28 -20.16
CA ALA A 423 19.16 3.33 -19.08
C ALA A 423 19.93 4.66 -19.01
N LYS A 424 19.95 5.45 -20.07
CA LYS A 424 20.54 6.79 -20.11
C LYS A 424 19.47 7.82 -20.40
N VAL A 425 19.32 8.77 -19.49
CA VAL A 425 18.35 9.86 -19.59
C VAL A 425 19.08 11.19 -19.51
N SER A 426 18.70 12.14 -20.34
CA SER A 426 19.13 13.52 -20.23
C SER A 426 17.96 14.48 -20.20
N ILE A 427 17.99 15.41 -19.28
CA ILE A 427 16.98 16.46 -19.08
C ILE A 427 17.71 17.80 -19.24
N GLU A 428 17.36 18.56 -20.28
CA GLU A 428 17.80 19.94 -20.41
C GLU A 428 17.24 20.76 -19.25
N VAL A 429 18.08 21.62 -18.66
CA VAL A 429 17.63 22.55 -17.58
C VAL A 429 18.05 23.96 -17.97
N LYS A 430 17.06 24.85 -18.03
CA LYS A 430 17.20 26.27 -18.47
C LYS A 430 17.23 27.20 -17.28
#